data_5f02cdbcfea41e762fc90f0209054049
#
_entry.id   5f02cdbcfea41e762fc90f0209054049
#
_cell.length_a   1.000
_cell.length_b   1.000
_cell.length_c   1.000
_cell.angle_alpha   90.00
_cell.angle_beta   90.00
_cell.angle_gamma   90.00
#
_symmetry.space_group_name_H-M   'P 1'
#
loop_
_entity.id
_entity.type
_entity.pdbx_description
1 polymer ?
#
loop_
_entity_poly.entity_id
_entity_poly.type
_entity_poly.pdbx_seq_one_letter_code
_entity_poly.pdbx_strand_id
1 'polypeptide(L)'
;MSDRVIRVGCYGAKGSYTYEATEKQFGDRKREESYFPLFEDVVKAVQEGDIDYGVMPIENSSTGGITEVYDLIQRYGCAVVGEQMVKIEHNLLGLPGAKLEDIDTVFSHPQGFAQCRPFFNKHRNWTLKPYFSTSRSAEKVAQDGKKNQAAVASRTAARLYGLSVLAENIFFNSSNYTRFFIIGPKMEIKPEADKIT
;
A
#
# COMPACT_ATOMS: atom_id res chain seq x y z
N MET A 1 26.74 6.57 -11.76
CA MET A 1 25.60 6.02 -10.97
C MET A 1 25.70 4.51 -11.05
N SER A 2 25.66 3.79 -9.94
CA SER A 2 25.83 2.32 -9.91
C SER A 2 24.68 1.64 -10.68
N ASP A 3 25.02 0.82 -11.67
CA ASP A 3 24.07 -0.01 -12.46
C ASP A 3 23.53 -1.22 -11.65
N ARG A 4 23.79 -1.22 -10.33
CA ARG A 4 23.36 -2.31 -9.45
C ARG A 4 21.84 -2.31 -9.29
N VAL A 5 21.23 -3.44 -9.57
CA VAL A 5 19.83 -3.72 -9.23
C VAL A 5 19.71 -3.79 -7.71
N ILE A 6 18.83 -2.98 -7.11
CA ILE A 6 18.54 -3.03 -5.68
C ILE A 6 17.40 -4.01 -5.40
N ARG A 7 17.47 -4.72 -4.27
CA ARG A 7 16.43 -5.64 -3.81
C ARG A 7 15.59 -4.93 -2.74
N VAL A 8 14.30 -4.80 -2.96
CA VAL A 8 13.39 -4.06 -2.07
C VAL A 8 12.28 -4.97 -1.57
N GLY A 9 12.15 -5.10 -0.25
CA GLY A 9 11.05 -5.81 0.39
C GLY A 9 9.93 -4.85 0.77
N CYS A 10 8.72 -5.18 0.35
CA CYS A 10 7.52 -4.40 0.63
C CYS A 10 6.57 -5.19 1.56
N TYR A 11 6.13 -4.57 2.65
CA TYR A 11 5.02 -5.14 3.40
C TYR A 11 3.73 -5.12 2.57
N GLY A 12 3.01 -6.24 2.53
CA GLY A 12 1.72 -6.37 1.88
C GLY A 12 1.80 -6.95 0.47
N ALA A 13 1.21 -6.30 -0.51
CA ALA A 13 1.09 -6.81 -1.86
C ALA A 13 1.39 -5.73 -2.91
N LYS A 14 1.67 -6.15 -4.12
CA LYS A 14 1.82 -5.25 -5.27
C LYS A 14 0.56 -4.40 -5.44
N GLY A 15 0.74 -3.12 -5.79
CA GLY A 15 -0.37 -2.17 -5.91
C GLY A 15 -0.94 -1.65 -4.57
N SER A 16 -0.34 -2.00 -3.42
CA SER A 16 -0.67 -1.42 -2.11
C SER A 16 -0.11 -0.01 -1.96
N TYR A 17 -0.48 0.68 -0.89
CA TYR A 17 0.13 1.98 -0.56
C TYR A 17 1.61 1.86 -0.17
N THR A 18 2.05 0.70 0.33
CA THR A 18 3.48 0.39 0.50
C THR A 18 4.20 0.35 -0.86
N TYR A 19 3.58 -0.25 -1.87
CA TYR A 19 4.09 -0.23 -3.23
C TYR A 19 4.21 1.22 -3.76
N GLU A 20 3.23 2.09 -3.51
CA GLU A 20 3.31 3.51 -3.88
C GLU A 20 4.44 4.24 -3.16
N ALA A 21 4.67 3.94 -1.88
CA ALA A 21 5.82 4.48 -1.14
C ALA A 21 7.15 4.04 -1.76
N THR A 22 7.23 2.77 -2.19
CA THR A 22 8.40 2.21 -2.87
C THR A 22 8.65 2.90 -4.21
N GLU A 23 7.61 3.11 -5.01
CA GLU A 23 7.70 3.85 -6.28
C GLU A 23 8.20 5.29 -6.05
N LYS A 24 7.68 5.98 -5.03
CA LYS A 24 8.11 7.34 -4.69
C LYS A 24 9.56 7.39 -4.23
N GLN A 25 10.01 6.43 -3.43
CA GLN A 25 11.35 6.41 -2.86
C GLN A 25 12.41 6.10 -3.90
N PHE A 26 12.15 5.11 -4.74
CA PHE A 26 13.20 4.57 -5.62
C PHE A 26 13.04 5.01 -7.08
N GLY A 27 11.87 5.53 -7.48
CA GLY A 27 11.63 6.04 -8.83
C GLY A 27 11.99 5.03 -9.91
N ASP A 28 12.79 5.47 -10.88
CA ASP A 28 13.22 4.66 -12.02
C ASP A 28 14.46 3.78 -11.76
N ARG A 29 14.92 3.70 -10.50
CA ARG A 29 16.04 2.81 -10.16
C ARG A 29 15.66 1.36 -10.47
N LYS A 30 16.55 0.65 -11.18
CA LYS A 30 16.40 -0.79 -11.42
C LYS A 30 16.33 -1.54 -10.09
N ARG A 31 15.24 -2.26 -9.87
CA ARG A 31 15.02 -3.00 -8.63
C ARG A 31 14.26 -4.30 -8.85
N GLU A 32 14.47 -5.22 -7.93
CA GLU A 32 13.66 -6.43 -7.72
C GLU A 32 12.83 -6.21 -6.46
N GLU A 33 11.54 -6.52 -6.54
CA GLU A 33 10.58 -6.32 -5.45
C GLU A 33 10.11 -7.67 -4.91
N SER A 34 10.17 -7.83 -3.58
CA SER A 34 9.60 -8.95 -2.83
C SER A 34 8.49 -8.44 -1.93
N TYR A 35 7.42 -9.23 -1.78
CA TYR A 35 6.26 -8.84 -0.97
C TYR A 35 6.09 -9.80 0.20
N PHE A 36 5.99 -9.23 1.40
CA PHE A 36 5.95 -9.98 2.66
C PHE A 36 4.61 -9.77 3.37
N PRO A 37 3.98 -10.83 3.90
CA PRO A 37 2.71 -10.72 4.61
C PRO A 37 2.86 -10.19 6.04
N LEU A 38 4.03 -10.30 6.65
CA LEU A 38 4.31 -9.86 8.01
C LEU A 38 5.41 -8.79 8.04
N PHE A 39 5.32 -7.86 8.98
CA PHE A 39 6.35 -6.84 9.20
C PHE A 39 7.70 -7.48 9.59
N GLU A 40 7.65 -8.50 10.44
CA GLU A 40 8.84 -9.20 10.91
C GLU A 40 9.63 -9.85 9.76
N ASP A 41 8.95 -10.38 8.75
CA ASP A 41 9.61 -10.98 7.58
C ASP A 41 10.39 -9.96 6.78
N VAL A 42 9.86 -8.72 6.63
CA VAL A 42 10.58 -7.62 5.96
C VAL A 42 11.86 -7.27 6.73
N VAL A 43 11.75 -7.13 8.06
CA VAL A 43 12.88 -6.74 8.91
C VAL A 43 13.95 -7.81 8.93
N LYS A 44 13.56 -9.09 9.04
CA LYS A 44 14.49 -10.24 8.95
C LYS A 44 15.23 -10.27 7.61
N ALA A 45 14.50 -10.13 6.50
CA ALA A 45 15.11 -10.15 5.18
C ALA A 45 16.13 -9.01 4.97
N VAL A 46 15.91 -7.83 5.59
CA VAL A 46 16.91 -6.74 5.61
C VAL A 46 18.12 -7.13 6.45
N GLN A 47 17.90 -7.67 7.65
CA GLN A 47 18.96 -8.03 8.59
C GLN A 47 19.84 -9.18 8.06
N GLU A 48 19.23 -10.14 7.38
CA GLU A 48 19.90 -11.30 6.77
C GLU A 48 20.60 -10.95 5.44
N GLY A 49 20.31 -9.75 4.90
CA GLY A 49 20.88 -9.29 3.64
C GLY A 49 20.23 -9.89 2.39
N ASP A 50 19.06 -10.49 2.52
CA ASP A 50 18.27 -11.01 1.40
C ASP A 50 17.69 -9.88 0.54
N ILE A 51 17.40 -8.74 1.18
CA ILE A 51 16.99 -7.50 0.54
C ILE A 51 17.87 -6.34 1.01
N ASP A 52 18.04 -5.33 0.15
CA ASP A 52 18.87 -4.17 0.46
C ASP A 52 18.06 -3.12 1.26
N TYR A 53 16.74 -3.02 1.03
CA TYR A 53 15.82 -2.10 1.70
C TYR A 53 14.49 -2.75 1.99
N GLY A 54 13.90 -2.41 3.16
CA GLY A 54 12.53 -2.74 3.50
C GLY A 54 11.65 -1.50 3.52
N VAL A 55 10.40 -1.60 3.07
CA VAL A 55 9.41 -0.52 3.11
C VAL A 55 8.20 -0.97 3.91
N MET A 56 7.87 -0.23 4.98
CA MET A 56 6.80 -0.57 5.91
C MET A 56 6.03 0.67 6.39
N PRO A 57 4.71 0.58 6.58
CA PRO A 57 3.94 1.64 7.20
C PRO A 57 4.26 1.73 8.69
N ILE A 58 4.40 2.95 9.22
CA ILE A 58 4.68 3.18 10.64
C ILE A 58 3.59 3.97 11.35
N GLU A 59 2.82 4.74 10.59
CA GLU A 59 1.78 5.60 11.14
C GLU A 59 0.74 5.91 10.06
N ASN A 60 -0.52 5.95 10.45
CA ASN A 60 -1.59 6.48 9.61
C ASN A 60 -2.33 7.57 10.37
N SER A 61 -2.61 8.69 9.73
CA SER A 61 -3.25 9.87 10.36
C SER A 61 -4.65 9.60 10.94
N SER A 62 -5.31 8.51 10.50
CA SER A 62 -6.65 8.13 10.98
C SER A 62 -6.63 7.06 12.08
N THR A 63 -5.59 6.22 12.13
CA THR A 63 -5.51 5.08 13.07
C THR A 63 -4.33 5.13 14.03
N GLY A 64 -3.40 6.11 13.83
CA GLY A 64 -2.23 6.29 14.69
C GLY A 64 -1.03 5.45 14.30
N GLY A 65 -0.07 5.36 15.23
CA GLY A 65 1.20 4.66 15.05
C GLY A 65 1.06 3.14 15.10
N ILE A 66 1.91 2.45 14.34
CA ILE A 66 2.01 0.98 14.32
C ILE A 66 3.20 0.59 15.20
N THR A 67 2.96 0.47 16.50
CA THR A 67 3.99 0.24 17.54
C THR A 67 4.84 -0.99 17.23
N GLU A 68 4.23 -2.06 16.72
CA GLU A 68 4.93 -3.29 16.33
C GLU A 68 6.12 -3.04 15.38
N VAL A 69 5.98 -2.10 14.44
CA VAL A 69 7.05 -1.82 13.48
C VAL A 69 8.25 -1.16 14.14
N TYR A 70 8.02 -0.23 15.09
CA TYR A 70 9.10 0.37 15.87
C TYR A 70 9.86 -0.66 16.71
N ASP A 71 9.11 -1.55 17.38
CA ASP A 71 9.69 -2.61 18.21
C ASP A 71 10.54 -3.59 17.38
N LEU A 72 10.06 -3.93 16.18
CA LEU A 72 10.79 -4.81 15.26
C LEU A 72 12.08 -4.16 14.75
N ILE A 73 12.03 -2.89 14.32
CA ILE A 73 13.21 -2.15 13.85
C ILE A 73 14.28 -2.11 14.94
N GLN A 74 13.89 -1.83 16.20
CA GLN A 74 14.78 -1.81 17.33
C GLN A 74 15.34 -3.20 17.64
N ARG A 75 14.48 -4.22 17.70
CA ARG A 75 14.86 -5.60 18.03
C ARG A 75 15.89 -6.19 17.06
N TYR A 76 15.71 -5.92 15.77
CA TYR A 76 16.59 -6.44 14.72
C TYR A 76 17.75 -5.52 14.37
N GLY A 77 17.84 -4.34 15.00
CA GLY A 77 18.93 -3.38 14.78
C GLY A 77 19.00 -2.79 13.38
N CYS A 78 17.85 -2.74 12.68
CA CYS A 78 17.78 -2.08 11.38
C CYS A 78 17.83 -0.56 11.53
N ALA A 79 18.38 0.12 10.53
CA ALA A 79 18.42 1.57 10.48
C ALA A 79 17.28 2.12 9.60
N VAL A 80 16.66 3.22 10.04
CA VAL A 80 15.77 4.00 9.18
C VAL A 80 16.62 4.87 8.26
N VAL A 81 16.54 4.62 6.96
CA VAL A 81 17.38 5.28 5.93
C VAL A 81 16.57 6.23 5.04
N GLY A 82 15.26 6.32 5.25
CA GLY A 82 14.38 7.24 4.56
C GLY A 82 12.95 7.15 5.04
N GLU A 83 12.14 8.12 4.62
CA GLU A 83 10.70 8.11 4.86
C GLU A 83 9.91 8.61 3.65
N GLN A 84 8.69 8.13 3.51
CA GLN A 84 7.74 8.57 2.50
C GLN A 84 6.36 8.79 3.09
N MET A 85 5.72 9.90 2.69
CA MET A 85 4.31 10.17 2.97
C MET A 85 3.48 9.81 1.74
N VAL A 86 2.47 8.96 1.94
CA VAL A 86 1.53 8.58 0.89
C VAL A 86 0.12 8.97 1.30
N LYS A 87 -0.54 9.73 0.45
CA LYS A 87 -1.96 10.07 0.61
C LYS A 87 -2.81 8.83 0.35
N ILE A 88 -3.75 8.54 1.24
CA ILE A 88 -4.64 7.38 1.10
C ILE A 88 -5.89 7.81 0.38
N GLU A 89 -5.98 7.49 -0.89
CA GLU A 89 -7.09 7.85 -1.78
C GLU A 89 -7.80 6.59 -2.28
N HIS A 90 -9.01 6.38 -1.80
CA HIS A 90 -9.82 5.24 -2.19
C HIS A 90 -10.75 5.61 -3.35
N ASN A 91 -10.76 4.75 -4.35
CA ASN A 91 -11.63 4.84 -5.52
C ASN A 91 -12.41 3.53 -5.65
N LEU A 92 -13.56 3.58 -6.30
CA LEU A 92 -14.29 2.38 -6.72
C LEU A 92 -13.75 1.95 -8.08
N LEU A 93 -13.24 0.73 -8.15
CA LEU A 93 -12.61 0.15 -9.33
C LEU A 93 -13.45 -1.01 -9.85
N GLY A 94 -13.65 -1.08 -11.14
CA GLY A 94 -14.33 -2.19 -11.82
C GLY A 94 -13.68 -2.55 -13.13
N LEU A 95 -14.20 -3.55 -13.82
CA LEU A 95 -13.71 -3.92 -15.13
C LEU A 95 -13.93 -2.80 -16.15
N PRO A 96 -13.08 -2.71 -17.20
CA PRO A 96 -13.31 -1.80 -18.30
C PRO A 96 -14.71 -1.99 -18.91
N GLY A 97 -15.43 -0.87 -19.09
CA GLY A 97 -16.80 -0.87 -19.61
C GLY A 97 -17.89 -1.29 -18.62
N ALA A 98 -17.57 -1.56 -17.36
CA ALA A 98 -18.57 -1.65 -16.28
C ALA A 98 -19.06 -0.25 -15.89
N LYS A 99 -20.31 -0.15 -15.46
CA LYS A 99 -20.94 1.08 -14.95
C LYS A 99 -21.36 0.88 -13.49
N LEU A 100 -21.63 1.99 -12.80
CA LEU A 100 -22.09 1.94 -11.40
C LEU A 100 -23.38 1.11 -11.23
N GLU A 101 -24.28 1.17 -12.22
CA GLU A 101 -25.56 0.46 -12.23
C GLU A 101 -25.38 -1.06 -12.34
N ASP A 102 -24.25 -1.51 -12.89
CA ASP A 102 -23.95 -2.94 -13.03
C ASP A 102 -23.50 -3.57 -11.70
N ILE A 103 -23.02 -2.74 -10.73
CA ILE A 103 -22.37 -3.23 -9.53
C ILE A 103 -23.38 -3.71 -8.49
N ASP A 104 -23.14 -4.92 -7.98
CA ASP A 104 -23.88 -5.51 -6.86
C ASP A 104 -22.97 -6.00 -5.72
N THR A 105 -21.69 -6.25 -6.02
CA THR A 105 -20.73 -6.76 -5.05
C THR A 105 -19.44 -5.94 -5.04
N VAL A 106 -19.01 -5.52 -3.85
CA VAL A 106 -17.79 -4.73 -3.67
C VAL A 106 -16.84 -5.41 -2.67
N PHE A 107 -15.57 -5.52 -3.03
CA PHE A 107 -14.50 -6.09 -2.20
C PHE A 107 -13.59 -4.98 -1.66
N SER A 108 -13.20 -5.08 -0.39
CA SER A 108 -12.14 -4.26 0.21
C SER A 108 -11.71 -4.80 1.56
N HIS A 109 -10.60 -4.26 2.07
CA HIS A 109 -10.25 -4.37 3.48
C HIS A 109 -11.34 -3.67 4.34
N PRO A 110 -11.69 -4.19 5.54
CA PRO A 110 -12.69 -3.57 6.41
C PRO A 110 -12.46 -2.09 6.68
N GLN A 111 -11.20 -1.68 6.86
CA GLN A 111 -10.85 -0.27 7.05
C GLN A 111 -11.14 0.58 5.81
N GLY A 112 -10.96 0.06 4.60
CA GLY A 112 -11.31 0.74 3.36
C GLY A 112 -12.81 1.02 3.27
N PHE A 113 -13.64 0.05 3.67
CA PHE A 113 -15.09 0.26 3.78
C PHE A 113 -15.47 1.31 4.82
N ALA A 114 -14.83 1.26 6.00
CA ALA A 114 -15.07 2.25 7.06
C ALA A 114 -14.76 3.66 6.58
N GLN A 115 -13.66 3.84 5.87
CA GLN A 115 -13.22 5.14 5.31
C GLN A 115 -14.12 5.63 4.16
N CYS A 116 -14.88 4.75 3.52
CA CYS A 116 -15.79 5.07 2.42
C CYS A 116 -17.28 4.98 2.82
N ARG A 117 -17.60 4.90 4.11
CA ARG A 117 -18.96 4.68 4.61
C ARG A 117 -20.04 5.63 4.05
N PRO A 118 -19.81 6.96 3.94
CA PRO A 118 -20.82 7.85 3.37
C PRO A 118 -21.17 7.54 1.93
N PHE A 119 -20.20 7.07 1.13
CA PHE A 119 -20.44 6.65 -0.24
C PHE A 119 -21.32 5.40 -0.28
N PHE A 120 -21.03 4.37 0.52
CA PHE A 120 -21.81 3.13 0.56
C PHE A 120 -23.21 3.30 1.15
N ASN A 121 -23.44 4.31 1.99
CA ASN A 121 -24.78 4.63 2.47
C ASN A 121 -25.77 5.03 1.35
N LYS A 122 -25.24 5.47 0.19
CA LYS A 122 -26.03 5.79 -1.01
C LYS A 122 -26.28 4.56 -1.91
N HIS A 123 -25.55 3.45 -1.67
CA HIS A 123 -25.58 2.22 -2.46
C HIS A 123 -25.90 1.00 -1.58
N ARG A 124 -27.00 1.08 -0.81
CA ARG A 124 -27.37 0.07 0.20
C ARG A 124 -27.76 -1.29 -0.38
N ASN A 125 -28.01 -1.34 -1.68
CA ASN A 125 -28.29 -2.58 -2.42
C ASN A 125 -27.02 -3.38 -2.76
N TRP A 126 -25.82 -2.82 -2.56
CA TRP A 126 -24.59 -3.53 -2.83
C TRP A 126 -24.19 -4.42 -1.64
N THR A 127 -23.63 -5.59 -1.97
CA THR A 127 -23.05 -6.52 -1.00
C THR A 127 -21.58 -6.16 -0.77
N LEU A 128 -21.23 -5.72 0.43
CA LEU A 128 -19.86 -5.42 0.81
C LEU A 128 -19.18 -6.68 1.35
N LYS A 129 -18.13 -7.16 0.67
CA LYS A 129 -17.39 -8.37 1.04
C LYS A 129 -16.00 -8.01 1.54
N PRO A 130 -15.69 -8.20 2.83
CA PRO A 130 -14.34 -8.04 3.37
C PRO A 130 -13.34 -8.94 2.64
N TYR A 131 -12.14 -8.38 2.38
CA TYR A 131 -11.06 -9.10 1.75
C TYR A 131 -9.71 -8.70 2.37
N PHE A 132 -8.64 -9.42 2.04
CA PHE A 132 -7.33 -9.32 2.70
C PHE A 132 -6.71 -7.90 2.70
N SER A 133 -6.80 -7.19 1.57
CA SER A 133 -6.32 -5.82 1.44
C SER A 133 -7.04 -5.11 0.28
N THR A 134 -6.90 -3.79 0.19
CA THR A 134 -7.46 -3.00 -0.93
C THR A 134 -6.86 -3.43 -2.27
N SER A 135 -5.54 -3.61 -2.35
CA SER A 135 -4.86 -4.04 -3.58
C SER A 135 -5.22 -5.47 -3.99
N ARG A 136 -5.30 -6.40 -3.03
CA ARG A 136 -5.76 -7.78 -3.30
C ARG A 136 -7.21 -7.82 -3.75
N SER A 137 -8.04 -6.88 -3.29
CA SER A 137 -9.43 -6.74 -3.76
C SER A 137 -9.49 -6.32 -5.22
N ALA A 138 -8.63 -5.39 -5.63
CA ALA A 138 -8.51 -4.99 -7.03
C ALA A 138 -8.01 -6.15 -7.91
N GLU A 139 -6.97 -6.85 -7.47
CA GLU A 139 -6.47 -8.05 -8.14
C GLU A 139 -7.57 -9.10 -8.35
N LYS A 140 -8.34 -9.38 -7.27
CA LYS A 140 -9.47 -10.32 -7.32
C LYS A 140 -10.50 -9.93 -8.36
N VAL A 141 -10.94 -8.68 -8.38
CA VAL A 141 -11.95 -8.19 -9.35
C VAL A 141 -11.45 -8.34 -10.78
N ALA A 142 -10.17 -8.05 -11.03
CA ALA A 142 -9.55 -8.26 -12.34
C ALA A 142 -9.54 -9.73 -12.74
N GLN A 143 -9.17 -10.64 -11.81
CA GLN A 143 -9.10 -12.07 -12.06
C GLN A 143 -10.49 -12.71 -12.23
N ASP A 144 -11.49 -12.29 -11.44
CA ASP A 144 -12.86 -12.81 -11.53
C ASP A 144 -13.53 -12.46 -12.87
N GLY A 145 -13.14 -11.37 -13.51
CA GLY A 145 -13.63 -10.95 -14.83
C GLY A 145 -15.13 -10.65 -14.88
N LYS A 146 -15.75 -10.25 -13.75
CA LYS A 146 -17.20 -10.03 -13.63
C LYS A 146 -17.52 -8.55 -13.55
N LYS A 147 -18.36 -8.05 -14.47
CA LYS A 147 -18.74 -6.64 -14.55
C LYS A 147 -19.59 -6.14 -13.37
N ASN A 148 -20.25 -7.04 -12.65
CA ASN A 148 -21.02 -6.71 -11.46
C ASN A 148 -20.20 -6.62 -10.17
N GLN A 149 -18.87 -6.79 -10.28
CA GLN A 149 -17.97 -6.70 -9.14
C GLN A 149 -17.11 -5.45 -9.20
N ALA A 150 -16.87 -4.87 -8.02
CA ALA A 150 -15.97 -3.74 -7.87
C ALA A 150 -15.05 -3.93 -6.64
N ALA A 151 -13.97 -3.15 -6.59
CA ALA A 151 -13.07 -3.07 -5.46
C ALA A 151 -12.89 -1.62 -5.00
N VAL A 152 -12.67 -1.43 -3.68
CA VAL A 152 -12.15 -0.17 -3.17
C VAL A 152 -10.65 -0.28 -3.08
N ALA A 153 -9.94 0.53 -3.87
CA ALA A 153 -8.49 0.57 -3.89
C ALA A 153 -7.94 1.89 -4.46
N SER A 154 -6.60 1.98 -4.59
CA SER A 154 -5.92 3.14 -5.14
C SER A 154 -5.97 3.17 -6.67
N ARG A 155 -5.68 4.36 -7.26
CA ARG A 155 -5.48 4.49 -8.71
C ARG A 155 -4.30 3.65 -9.21
N THR A 156 -3.28 3.47 -8.39
CA THR A 156 -2.14 2.63 -8.71
C THR A 156 -2.55 1.17 -8.89
N ALA A 157 -3.42 0.66 -8.01
CA ALA A 157 -4.00 -0.67 -8.17
C ALA A 157 -4.86 -0.77 -9.44
N ALA A 158 -5.65 0.28 -9.78
CA ALA A 158 -6.43 0.30 -11.01
C ALA A 158 -5.53 0.14 -12.25
N ARG A 159 -4.47 0.96 -12.33
CA ARG A 159 -3.52 0.91 -13.44
C ARG A 159 -2.81 -0.44 -13.53
N LEU A 160 -2.39 -0.99 -12.39
CA LEU A 160 -1.64 -2.24 -12.32
C LEU A 160 -2.46 -3.45 -12.79
N TYR A 161 -3.73 -3.50 -12.40
CA TYR A 161 -4.61 -4.63 -12.68
C TYR A 161 -5.56 -4.41 -13.88
N GLY A 162 -5.37 -3.31 -14.63
CA GLY A 162 -6.17 -3.01 -15.81
C GLY A 162 -7.64 -2.71 -15.52
N LEU A 163 -7.93 -2.16 -14.34
CA LEU A 163 -9.27 -1.77 -13.93
C LEU A 163 -9.57 -0.30 -14.27
N SER A 164 -10.84 0.00 -14.50
CA SER A 164 -11.35 1.35 -14.67
C SER A 164 -11.80 1.93 -13.33
N VAL A 165 -11.61 3.23 -13.15
CA VAL A 165 -12.15 3.97 -12.00
C VAL A 165 -13.61 4.29 -12.30
N LEU A 166 -14.54 3.68 -11.55
CA LEU A 166 -15.98 3.89 -11.68
C LEU A 166 -16.46 5.10 -10.85
N ALA A 167 -15.83 5.34 -9.70
CA ALA A 167 -16.06 6.52 -8.87
C ALA A 167 -14.76 6.92 -8.18
N GLU A 168 -14.46 8.21 -8.22
CA GLU A 168 -13.23 8.77 -7.66
C GLU A 168 -13.44 9.29 -6.24
N ASN A 169 -12.37 9.21 -5.44
CA ASN A 169 -12.30 9.86 -4.12
C ASN A 169 -13.51 9.59 -3.24
N ILE A 170 -13.89 8.30 -3.13
CA ILE A 170 -15.08 7.86 -2.41
C ILE A 170 -14.94 7.87 -0.87
N PHE A 171 -13.76 8.24 -0.36
CA PHE A 171 -13.45 8.37 1.07
C PHE A 171 -13.92 9.72 1.65
N PHE A 172 -14.18 9.77 2.96
CA PHE A 172 -14.70 10.97 3.61
C PHE A 172 -13.61 11.89 4.21
N ASN A 173 -12.42 11.33 4.52
CA ASN A 173 -11.31 12.10 5.12
C ASN A 173 -10.23 12.39 4.09
N SER A 174 -10.23 13.61 3.53
CA SER A 174 -9.23 14.04 2.54
C SER A 174 -7.82 14.25 3.11
N SER A 175 -7.67 14.27 4.43
CA SER A 175 -6.39 14.40 5.14
C SER A 175 -5.85 13.07 5.64
N ASN A 176 -6.19 11.96 4.97
CA ASN A 176 -5.70 10.65 5.33
C ASN A 176 -4.36 10.36 4.65
N TYR A 177 -3.30 10.25 5.44
CA TYR A 177 -1.94 9.94 5.01
C TYR A 177 -1.40 8.77 5.80
N THR A 178 -0.56 7.97 5.14
CA THR A 178 0.26 6.96 5.79
C THR A 178 1.73 7.33 5.61
N ARG A 179 2.46 7.28 6.70
CA ARG A 179 3.91 7.46 6.75
C ARG A 179 4.57 6.09 6.70
N PHE A 180 5.55 5.97 5.82
CA PHE A 180 6.31 4.74 5.61
C PHE A 180 7.78 4.99 5.94
N PHE A 181 8.38 4.05 6.66
CA PHE A 181 9.84 4.01 6.78
C PHE A 181 10.43 3.13 5.69
N ILE A 182 11.59 3.58 5.23
CA ILE A 182 12.52 2.79 4.46
C ILE A 182 13.62 2.37 5.42
N ILE A 183 13.78 1.07 5.62
CA ILE A 183 14.80 0.50 6.49
C ILE A 183 15.92 -0.14 5.67
N GLY A 184 17.13 -0.11 6.23
CA GLY A 184 18.32 -0.76 5.69
C GLY A 184 19.11 -1.45 6.79
N PRO A 185 20.13 -2.28 6.44
CA PRO A 185 20.87 -3.08 7.40
C PRO A 185 21.83 -2.23 8.26
N LYS A 186 22.22 -1.06 7.79
CA LYS A 186 23.14 -0.17 8.48
C LYS A 186 22.93 1.28 8.05
N MET A 187 23.01 2.18 9.01
CA MET A 187 22.99 3.61 8.73
C MET A 187 24.43 4.11 8.53
N GLU A 188 24.74 4.61 7.33
CA GLU A 188 25.90 5.46 7.12
C GLU A 188 25.47 6.92 7.32
N ILE A 189 25.92 7.54 8.40
CA ILE A 189 25.70 8.97 8.64
C ILE A 189 26.56 9.73 7.65
N LYS A 190 25.92 10.41 6.70
CA LYS A 190 26.64 11.36 5.83
C LYS A 190 26.94 12.62 6.63
N PRO A 191 28.12 13.24 6.45
CA PRO A 191 28.49 14.47 7.16
C PRO A 191 27.51 15.63 6.97
N GLU A 192 26.78 15.63 5.85
CA GLU A 192 25.78 16.67 5.52
C GLU A 192 24.35 16.28 5.92
N ALA A 193 24.15 15.22 6.70
CA ALA A 193 22.81 14.81 7.12
C ALA A 193 22.24 15.86 8.08
N ASP A 194 21.09 16.45 7.70
CA ASP A 194 20.37 17.46 8.49
C ASP A 194 19.38 16.83 9.46
N LYS A 195 19.16 15.50 9.38
CA LYS A 195 18.23 14.75 10.23
C LYS A 195 18.78 13.36 10.58
N ILE A 196 18.83 13.06 11.86
CA ILE A 196 19.08 11.73 12.41
C ILE A 196 17.78 11.27 13.09
N THR A 197 17.29 10.12 12.70
CA THR A 197 16.05 9.53 13.27
C THR A 197 16.40 8.35 14.14
#